data_a7a864e8bbd9e28b4e249bddb061cfd4
#
_entry.id   a7a864e8bbd9e28b4e249bddb061cfd4
#
_cell.length_a   1.000
_cell.length_b   1.000
_cell.length_c   1.000
_cell.angle_alpha   90.00
_cell.angle_beta   90.00
_cell.angle_gamma   90.00
#
_symmetry.space_group_name_H-M   'P 1'
#
loop_
_entity.id
_entity.type
_entity.pdbx_description
1 polymer ?
#
loop_
_entity_poly.entity_id
_entity_poly.type
_entity_poly.pdbx_seq_one_letter_code
_entity_poly.pdbx_strand_id
1 'polypeptide(L)'
;TVADVLGPMLQQKAIDTITYDTATGKLAVDFPQLVRFLLFMVVLFGASAVLSFFMNLMAMKLSQNTVYTLRNDLFRKLSRLPIRYTDTHKHGDIMSRMTNDCENVSNAVSQSVSTLFSGILTIVGALVMMLYYSPLMTLVAVVTIPLTIFVSGRLAKFMRKYFVRQQELLGQMNGQVEEAVTGYKTVVAYGKEPEAVERFSASSDEYRKTSISARVWGSVMGPIMNFIGNLQYVLLAATGGALILTGNPITIGAIQAMLQYSKQ
;
A
#
# COMPACT_ATOMS: atom_id res chain seq x y z
N THR A 1 -14.62 3.40 -0.15
CA THR A 1 -15.02 1.98 0.05
C THR A 1 -16.39 1.68 -0.54
N VAL A 2 -17.46 2.43 -0.22
CA VAL A 2 -18.79 2.20 -0.81
C VAL A 2 -18.77 2.36 -2.33
N ALA A 3 -18.08 3.38 -2.84
CA ALA A 3 -17.93 3.59 -4.28
C ALA A 3 -17.07 2.51 -4.95
N ASP A 4 -16.10 1.93 -4.25
CA ASP A 4 -15.26 0.84 -4.79
C ASP A 4 -16.08 -0.44 -4.98
N VAL A 5 -17.07 -0.68 -4.11
CA VAL A 5 -17.98 -1.84 -4.21
C VAL A 5 -19.14 -1.60 -5.18
N LEU A 6 -19.78 -0.44 -5.14
CA LEU A 6 -20.95 -0.15 -5.98
C LEU A 6 -20.60 0.45 -7.34
N GLY A 7 -19.43 1.08 -7.47
CA GLY A 7 -18.96 1.69 -8.72
C GLY A 7 -18.93 0.71 -9.91
N PRO A 8 -18.25 -0.45 -9.77
CA PRO A 8 -18.23 -1.44 -10.84
C PRO A 8 -19.62 -1.99 -11.22
N MET A 9 -20.55 -2.10 -10.26
CA MET A 9 -21.94 -2.48 -10.54
C MET A 9 -22.68 -1.43 -11.38
N LEU A 10 -22.49 -0.15 -11.11
CA LEU A 10 -23.10 0.91 -11.92
C LEU A 10 -22.45 1.00 -13.30
N GLN A 11 -21.12 0.82 -13.38
CA GLN A 11 -20.41 0.75 -14.65
C GLN A 11 -20.90 -0.43 -15.51
N GLN A 12 -21.09 -1.60 -14.90
CA GLN A 12 -21.70 -2.73 -15.59
C GLN A 12 -23.04 -2.33 -16.19
N LYS A 13 -23.97 -1.77 -15.41
CA LYS A 13 -25.28 -1.38 -15.90
C LYS A 13 -25.19 -0.33 -17.01
N ALA A 14 -24.24 0.60 -16.92
CA ALA A 14 -23.99 1.59 -17.98
C ALA A 14 -23.48 0.91 -19.26
N ILE A 15 -22.59 -0.07 -19.17
CA ILE A 15 -22.08 -0.82 -20.32
C ILE A 15 -23.20 -1.67 -20.94
N ASP A 16 -24.03 -2.30 -20.11
CA ASP A 16 -25.12 -3.16 -20.58
C ASP A 16 -26.27 -2.38 -21.25
N THR A 17 -26.29 -1.02 -21.20
CA THR A 17 -27.18 -0.19 -22.03
C THR A 17 -26.76 -0.14 -23.51
N ILE A 18 -25.52 -0.59 -23.81
CA ILE A 18 -25.00 -0.69 -25.17
C ILE A 18 -25.36 -2.09 -25.69
N THR A 19 -26.38 -2.19 -26.48
CA THR A 19 -26.87 -3.45 -27.04
C THR A 19 -26.54 -3.55 -28.52
N TYR A 20 -26.30 -4.78 -29.00
CA TYR A 20 -26.16 -5.04 -30.43
C TYR A 20 -27.56 -5.36 -31.00
N ASP A 21 -28.07 -4.47 -31.84
CA ASP A 21 -29.33 -4.71 -32.51
C ASP A 21 -29.10 -5.68 -33.66
N THR A 22 -29.59 -6.90 -33.50
CA THR A 22 -29.45 -7.96 -34.50
C THR A 22 -30.25 -7.70 -35.76
N ALA A 23 -31.25 -6.81 -35.74
CA ALA A 23 -32.05 -6.46 -36.89
C ALA A 23 -31.37 -5.46 -37.83
N THR A 24 -30.64 -4.49 -37.23
CA THR A 24 -29.96 -3.44 -38.01
C THR A 24 -28.45 -3.69 -38.17
N GLY A 25 -27.88 -4.67 -37.47
CA GLY A 25 -26.44 -4.95 -37.47
C GLY A 25 -25.60 -3.82 -36.85
N LYS A 26 -26.21 -2.90 -36.08
CA LYS A 26 -25.57 -1.73 -35.48
C LYS A 26 -25.64 -1.78 -33.96
N LEU A 27 -24.69 -1.11 -33.32
CA LEU A 27 -24.74 -0.85 -31.89
C LEU A 27 -25.85 0.16 -31.58
N ALA A 28 -26.82 -0.22 -30.77
CA ALA A 28 -27.84 0.66 -30.24
C ALA A 28 -27.47 1.05 -28.80
N VAL A 29 -27.61 2.31 -28.45
CA VAL A 29 -27.36 2.85 -27.12
C VAL A 29 -28.65 3.46 -26.57
N ASP A 30 -29.11 2.99 -25.43
CA ASP A 30 -30.19 3.63 -24.71
C ASP A 30 -29.64 4.85 -23.94
N PHE A 31 -29.58 5.99 -24.63
CA PHE A 31 -29.06 7.24 -24.08
C PHE A 31 -29.74 7.69 -22.76
N PRO A 32 -31.07 7.64 -22.63
CA PRO A 32 -31.75 7.97 -21.38
C PRO A 32 -31.30 7.12 -20.20
N GLN A 33 -31.19 5.81 -20.40
CA GLN A 33 -30.72 4.90 -19.34
C GLN A 33 -29.23 5.11 -19.03
N LEU A 34 -28.38 5.27 -20.05
CA LEU A 34 -26.97 5.57 -19.89
C LEU A 34 -26.75 6.82 -19.06
N VAL A 35 -27.40 7.93 -19.42
CA VAL A 35 -27.30 9.20 -18.66
C VAL A 35 -27.75 9.05 -17.23
N ARG A 36 -28.83 8.28 -16.99
CA ARG A 36 -29.30 7.98 -15.64
C ARG A 36 -28.26 7.24 -14.79
N PHE A 37 -27.60 6.20 -15.33
CA PHE A 37 -26.54 5.50 -14.60
C PHE A 37 -25.30 6.37 -14.36
N LEU A 38 -24.93 7.21 -15.33
CA LEU A 38 -23.83 8.16 -15.16
C LEU A 38 -24.14 9.18 -14.07
N LEU A 39 -25.36 9.71 -13.99
CA LEU A 39 -25.78 10.59 -12.91
C LEU A 39 -25.74 9.89 -11.53
N PHE A 40 -26.22 8.64 -11.46
CA PHE A 40 -26.08 7.86 -10.22
C PHE A 40 -24.62 7.65 -9.82
N MET A 41 -23.71 7.43 -10.77
CA MET A 41 -22.29 7.34 -10.49
C MET A 41 -21.72 8.65 -9.92
N VAL A 42 -22.09 9.80 -10.50
CA VAL A 42 -21.66 11.11 -9.98
C VAL A 42 -22.14 11.31 -8.54
N VAL A 43 -23.42 10.99 -8.26
CA VAL A 43 -23.98 11.08 -6.91
C VAL A 43 -23.27 10.10 -5.96
N LEU A 44 -23.03 8.86 -6.38
CA LEU A 44 -22.33 7.85 -5.57
C LEU A 44 -20.90 8.29 -5.23
N PHE A 45 -20.13 8.77 -6.22
CA PHE A 45 -18.77 9.24 -5.97
C PHE A 45 -18.76 10.52 -5.12
N GLY A 46 -19.70 11.43 -5.33
CA GLY A 46 -19.88 12.62 -4.48
C GLY A 46 -20.19 12.25 -3.03
N ALA A 47 -21.15 11.35 -2.81
CA ALA A 47 -21.48 10.85 -1.48
C ALA A 47 -20.28 10.11 -0.83
N SER A 48 -19.55 9.32 -1.62
CA SER A 48 -18.36 8.63 -1.15
C SER A 48 -17.24 9.60 -0.73
N ALA A 49 -17.05 10.68 -1.46
CA ALA A 49 -16.09 11.72 -1.09
C ALA A 49 -16.44 12.39 0.25
N VAL A 50 -17.72 12.70 0.46
CA VAL A 50 -18.22 13.27 1.72
C VAL A 50 -18.03 12.26 2.87
N LEU A 51 -18.40 11.00 2.68
CA LEU A 51 -18.22 9.96 3.69
C LEU A 51 -16.73 9.74 4.03
N SER A 52 -15.85 9.75 3.02
CA SER A 52 -14.40 9.64 3.21
C SER A 52 -13.84 10.83 4.00
N PHE A 53 -14.34 12.04 3.74
CA PHE A 53 -13.98 13.22 4.53
C PHE A 53 -14.34 13.04 6.01
N PHE A 54 -15.57 12.64 6.30
CA PHE A 54 -15.99 12.38 7.69
C PHE A 54 -15.20 11.25 8.35
N MET A 55 -14.91 10.16 7.63
CA MET A 55 -14.10 9.07 8.14
C MET A 55 -12.69 9.54 8.52
N ASN A 56 -12.05 10.36 7.65
CA ASN A 56 -10.73 10.92 7.94
C ASN A 56 -10.77 11.89 9.14
N LEU A 57 -11.80 12.71 9.28
CA LEU A 57 -11.99 13.57 10.46
C LEU A 57 -12.13 12.75 11.74
N MET A 58 -12.89 11.66 11.70
CA MET A 58 -13.07 10.75 12.86
C MET A 58 -11.76 10.05 13.22
N ALA A 59 -11.02 9.53 12.23
CA ALA A 59 -9.72 8.89 12.42
C ALA A 59 -8.70 9.88 13.03
N MET A 60 -8.69 11.12 12.55
CA MET A 60 -7.84 12.18 13.09
C MET A 60 -8.19 12.52 14.54
N LYS A 61 -9.49 12.67 14.87
CA LYS A 61 -9.93 12.90 16.25
C LYS A 61 -9.55 11.78 17.18
N LEU A 62 -9.76 10.53 16.75
CA LEU A 62 -9.38 9.33 17.51
C LEU A 62 -7.87 9.33 17.77
N SER A 63 -7.07 9.59 16.75
CA SER A 63 -5.62 9.64 16.85
C SER A 63 -5.16 10.72 17.82
N GLN A 64 -5.67 11.95 17.72
CA GLN A 64 -5.31 13.06 18.62
C GLN A 64 -5.71 12.77 20.07
N ASN A 65 -6.88 12.18 20.31
CA ASN A 65 -7.30 11.79 21.65
C ASN A 65 -6.38 10.70 22.22
N THR A 66 -5.97 9.72 21.41
CA THR A 66 -5.02 8.68 21.81
C THR A 66 -3.67 9.29 22.22
N VAL A 67 -3.16 10.21 21.40
CA VAL A 67 -1.88 10.90 21.69
C VAL A 67 -1.99 11.79 22.92
N TYR A 68 -3.09 12.51 23.08
CA TYR A 68 -3.35 13.30 24.28
C TYR A 68 -3.28 12.43 25.55
N THR A 69 -3.96 11.29 25.56
CA THR A 69 -3.93 10.34 26.68
C THR A 69 -2.52 9.81 26.90
N LEU A 70 -1.85 9.38 25.82
CA LEU A 70 -0.49 8.86 25.87
C LEU A 70 0.51 9.87 26.45
N ARG A 71 0.47 11.13 25.99
CA ARG A 71 1.33 12.20 26.52
C ARG A 71 1.08 12.47 28.01
N ASN A 72 -0.18 12.51 28.41
CA ASN A 72 -0.53 12.69 29.83
C ASN A 72 -0.03 11.53 30.70
N ASP A 73 -0.19 10.29 30.24
CA ASP A 73 0.26 9.12 30.97
C ASP A 73 1.80 9.06 31.04
N LEU A 74 2.48 9.39 29.95
CA LEU A 74 3.94 9.52 29.92
C LEU A 74 4.43 10.59 30.89
N PHE A 75 3.82 11.77 30.88
CA PHE A 75 4.19 12.86 31.78
C PHE A 75 3.94 12.50 33.25
N ARG A 76 2.78 11.89 33.53
CA ARG A 76 2.46 11.38 34.88
C ARG A 76 3.44 10.30 35.34
N LYS A 77 3.86 9.41 34.44
CA LYS A 77 4.86 8.40 34.72
C LYS A 77 6.23 9.04 35.00
N LEU A 78 6.64 9.96 34.16
CA LEU A 78 7.91 10.68 34.27
C LEU A 78 8.02 11.42 35.61
N SER A 79 6.93 12.10 36.05
CA SER A 79 6.88 12.82 37.34
C SER A 79 6.97 11.89 38.56
N ARG A 80 6.78 10.58 38.40
CA ARG A 80 6.86 9.58 39.45
C ARG A 80 8.13 8.73 39.40
N LEU A 81 8.98 8.95 38.40
CA LEU A 81 10.24 8.21 38.31
C LEU A 81 11.25 8.72 39.36
N PRO A 82 12.10 7.82 39.85
CA PRO A 82 13.20 8.21 40.74
C PRO A 82 14.15 9.18 40.03
N ILE A 83 14.74 10.13 40.77
CA ILE A 83 15.70 11.12 40.25
C ILE A 83 16.85 10.42 39.51
N ARG A 84 17.30 9.26 40.00
CA ARG A 84 18.33 8.45 39.35
C ARG A 84 18.02 8.14 37.87
N TYR A 85 16.74 8.00 37.50
CA TYR A 85 16.36 7.73 36.13
C TYR A 85 16.64 8.95 35.24
N THR A 86 16.25 10.14 35.68
CA THR A 86 16.47 11.38 34.94
C THR A 86 17.96 11.72 34.84
N ASP A 87 18.77 11.39 35.87
CA ASP A 87 20.21 11.63 35.86
C ASP A 87 20.97 10.66 34.92
N THR A 88 20.45 9.46 34.72
CA THR A 88 21.09 8.42 33.88
C THR A 88 20.65 8.45 32.43
N HIS A 89 19.55 9.14 32.12
CA HIS A 89 19.01 9.21 30.76
C HIS A 89 19.14 10.63 30.20
N LYS A 90 19.51 10.73 28.92
CA LYS A 90 19.63 12.04 28.25
C LYS A 90 18.26 12.71 28.19
N HIS A 91 18.17 13.94 28.67
CA HIS A 91 16.92 14.73 28.64
C HIS A 91 16.35 14.87 27.23
N GLY A 92 17.22 15.00 26.23
CA GLY A 92 16.83 15.06 24.82
C GLY A 92 16.13 13.79 24.32
N ASP A 93 16.52 12.59 24.81
CA ASP A 93 15.88 11.33 24.46
C ASP A 93 14.45 11.25 25.05
N ILE A 94 14.29 11.67 26.30
CA ILE A 94 12.97 11.73 26.95
C ILE A 94 12.05 12.72 26.20
N MET A 95 12.57 13.90 25.84
CA MET A 95 11.80 14.88 25.08
C MET A 95 11.43 14.38 23.68
N SER A 96 12.38 13.70 22.98
CA SER A 96 12.12 13.10 21.67
C SER A 96 11.01 12.06 21.72
N ARG A 97 10.96 11.22 22.76
CA ARG A 97 9.87 10.25 22.95
C ARG A 97 8.52 10.92 23.19
N MET A 98 8.49 11.99 23.98
CA MET A 98 7.25 12.73 24.25
C MET A 98 6.73 13.53 23.05
N THR A 99 7.61 13.90 22.12
CA THR A 99 7.25 14.66 20.90
C THR A 99 7.18 13.76 19.69
N ASN A 100 8.32 13.31 19.18
CA ASN A 100 8.42 12.59 17.91
C ASN A 100 7.79 11.19 17.95
N ASP A 101 8.04 10.41 19.03
CA ASP A 101 7.49 9.05 19.09
C ASP A 101 5.97 9.09 19.29
N CYS A 102 5.45 10.03 20.09
CA CYS A 102 4.01 10.25 20.21
C CYS A 102 3.37 10.67 18.88
N GLU A 103 4.03 11.52 18.09
CA GLU A 103 3.57 11.92 16.76
C GLU A 103 3.57 10.75 15.78
N ASN A 104 4.62 9.92 15.82
CA ASN A 104 4.67 8.69 15.01
C ASN A 104 3.53 7.73 15.36
N VAL A 105 3.19 7.58 16.65
CA VAL A 105 2.03 6.80 17.09
C VAL A 105 0.73 7.42 16.56
N SER A 106 0.59 8.77 16.60
CA SER A 106 -0.55 9.48 16.03
C SER A 106 -0.79 9.12 14.57
N ASN A 107 0.27 9.26 13.78
CA ASN A 107 0.22 9.01 12.35
C ASN A 107 -0.08 7.52 12.05
N ALA A 108 0.55 6.61 12.80
CA ALA A 108 0.32 5.18 12.67
C ALA A 108 -1.13 4.79 13.00
N VAL A 109 -1.70 5.31 14.10
CA VAL A 109 -3.09 5.04 14.49
C VAL A 109 -4.07 5.58 13.45
N SER A 110 -3.92 6.85 13.04
CA SER A 110 -4.79 7.45 12.04
C SER A 110 -4.81 6.68 10.74
N GLN A 111 -3.61 6.34 10.22
CA GLN A 111 -3.47 5.61 8.97
C GLN A 111 -3.96 4.16 9.07
N SER A 112 -3.62 3.46 10.15
CA SER A 112 -4.00 2.05 10.33
C SER A 112 -5.50 1.88 10.45
N VAL A 113 -6.17 2.73 11.22
CA VAL A 113 -7.63 2.67 11.36
C VAL A 113 -8.32 2.85 10.01
N SER A 114 -7.96 3.90 9.27
CA SER A 114 -8.54 4.16 7.95
C SER A 114 -8.29 3.03 6.96
N THR A 115 -7.06 2.52 6.90
CA THR A 115 -6.68 1.45 5.95
C THR A 115 -7.34 0.12 6.28
N LEU A 116 -7.40 -0.26 7.57
CA LEU A 116 -8.02 -1.52 7.98
C LEU A 116 -9.52 -1.54 7.69
N PHE A 117 -10.24 -0.48 8.09
CA PHE A 117 -11.67 -0.41 7.82
C PHE A 117 -12.00 -0.40 6.32
N SER A 118 -11.28 0.42 5.56
CA SER A 118 -11.46 0.48 4.11
C SER A 118 -11.11 -0.84 3.45
N GLY A 119 -9.97 -1.43 3.80
CA GLY A 119 -9.50 -2.68 3.19
C GLY A 119 -10.44 -3.85 3.46
N ILE A 120 -10.89 -4.04 4.71
CA ILE A 120 -11.82 -5.13 5.05
C ILE A 120 -13.14 -4.96 4.29
N LEU A 121 -13.74 -3.75 4.30
CA LEU A 121 -14.99 -3.50 3.60
C LEU A 121 -14.85 -3.69 2.08
N THR A 122 -13.74 -3.27 1.50
CA THR A 122 -13.49 -3.43 0.06
C THR A 122 -13.32 -4.91 -0.30
N ILE A 123 -12.50 -5.67 0.44
CA ILE A 123 -12.28 -7.09 0.18
C ILE A 123 -13.57 -7.90 0.34
N VAL A 124 -14.30 -7.70 1.46
CA VAL A 124 -15.54 -8.41 1.71
C VAL A 124 -16.61 -8.02 0.68
N GLY A 125 -16.73 -6.72 0.40
CA GLY A 125 -17.67 -6.22 -0.59
C GLY A 125 -17.38 -6.74 -2.00
N ALA A 126 -16.12 -6.70 -2.43
CA ALA A 126 -15.69 -7.23 -3.72
C ALA A 126 -15.96 -8.74 -3.82
N LEU A 127 -15.63 -9.52 -2.78
CA LEU A 127 -15.85 -10.96 -2.77
C LEU A 127 -17.36 -11.31 -2.85
N VAL A 128 -18.20 -10.61 -2.09
CA VAL A 128 -19.66 -10.81 -2.13
C VAL A 128 -20.20 -10.49 -3.52
N MET A 129 -19.79 -9.38 -4.12
CA MET A 129 -20.21 -8.99 -5.46
C MET A 129 -19.71 -9.98 -6.53
N MET A 130 -18.47 -10.44 -6.42
CA MET A 130 -17.92 -11.44 -7.34
C MET A 130 -18.70 -12.77 -7.27
N LEU A 131 -19.02 -13.25 -6.07
CA LEU A 131 -19.85 -14.45 -5.88
C LEU A 131 -21.26 -14.27 -6.43
N TYR A 132 -21.84 -13.07 -6.32
CA TYR A 132 -23.13 -12.75 -6.87
C TYR A 132 -23.15 -12.82 -8.41
N TYR A 133 -22.09 -12.34 -9.08
CA TYR A 133 -22.01 -12.35 -10.53
C TYR A 133 -21.69 -13.74 -11.10
N SER A 134 -20.66 -14.39 -10.62
CA SER A 134 -20.24 -15.70 -11.10
C SER A 134 -19.33 -16.41 -10.10
N PRO A 135 -19.79 -17.47 -9.44
CA PRO A 135 -18.96 -18.28 -8.57
C PRO A 135 -17.74 -18.88 -9.28
N LEU A 136 -17.88 -19.25 -10.56
CA LEU A 136 -16.77 -19.83 -11.33
C LEU A 136 -15.66 -18.80 -11.58
N MET A 137 -16.02 -17.60 -12.01
CA MET A 137 -15.04 -16.52 -12.19
C MET A 137 -14.41 -16.11 -10.86
N THR A 138 -15.17 -16.12 -9.77
CA THR A 138 -14.67 -15.88 -8.42
C THR A 138 -13.61 -16.91 -8.03
N LEU A 139 -13.86 -18.20 -8.32
CA LEU A 139 -12.90 -19.27 -8.07
C LEU A 139 -11.58 -19.01 -8.83
N VAL A 140 -11.65 -18.62 -10.10
CA VAL A 140 -10.47 -18.28 -10.91
C VAL A 140 -9.70 -17.12 -10.28
N ALA A 141 -10.38 -16.06 -9.83
CA ALA A 141 -9.75 -14.93 -9.16
C ALA A 141 -9.09 -15.35 -7.84
N VAL A 142 -9.78 -16.13 -7.02
CA VAL A 142 -9.28 -16.57 -5.71
C VAL A 142 -8.05 -17.48 -5.85
N VAL A 143 -7.97 -18.32 -6.89
CA VAL A 143 -6.79 -19.17 -7.15
C VAL A 143 -5.52 -18.36 -7.42
N THR A 144 -5.62 -17.14 -7.93
CA THR A 144 -4.45 -16.28 -8.15
C THR A 144 -3.89 -15.67 -6.86
N ILE A 145 -4.67 -15.61 -5.75
CA ILE A 145 -4.23 -15.06 -4.46
C ILE A 145 -3.07 -15.88 -3.87
N PRO A 146 -3.16 -17.21 -3.70
CA PRO A 146 -2.04 -18.03 -3.23
C PRO A 146 -0.79 -17.89 -4.12
N LEU A 147 -0.97 -17.82 -5.43
CA LEU A 147 0.15 -17.59 -6.36
C LEU A 147 0.85 -16.25 -6.08
N THR A 148 0.08 -15.18 -5.90
CA THR A 148 0.61 -13.85 -5.59
C THR A 148 1.35 -13.86 -4.24
N ILE A 149 0.79 -14.47 -3.20
CA ILE A 149 1.42 -14.59 -1.88
C ILE A 149 2.72 -15.39 -1.98
N PHE A 150 2.70 -16.51 -2.69
CA PHE A 150 3.88 -17.36 -2.85
C PHE A 150 5.01 -16.63 -3.59
N VAL A 151 4.70 -16.00 -4.73
CA VAL A 151 5.70 -15.29 -5.54
C VAL A 151 6.24 -14.08 -4.78
N SER A 152 5.38 -13.27 -4.15
CA SER A 152 5.80 -12.11 -3.38
C SER A 152 6.66 -12.50 -2.17
N GLY A 153 6.29 -13.56 -1.46
CA GLY A 153 7.05 -14.07 -0.31
C GLY A 153 8.44 -14.58 -0.71
N ARG A 154 8.53 -15.32 -1.83
CA ARG A 154 9.82 -15.79 -2.37
C ARG A 154 10.70 -14.62 -2.80
N LEU A 155 10.12 -13.64 -3.49
CA LEU A 155 10.84 -12.47 -3.96
C LEU A 155 11.31 -11.60 -2.78
N ALA A 156 10.45 -11.34 -1.80
CA ALA A 156 10.79 -10.61 -0.59
C ALA A 156 11.94 -11.27 0.19
N LYS A 157 11.90 -12.60 0.34
CA LYS A 157 12.99 -13.36 0.98
C LYS A 157 14.31 -13.24 0.22
N PHE A 158 14.26 -13.28 -1.11
CA PHE A 158 15.44 -13.12 -1.96
C PHE A 158 16.02 -11.70 -1.85
N MET A 159 15.18 -10.68 -1.88
CA MET A 159 15.58 -9.27 -1.79
C MET A 159 16.14 -8.91 -0.42
N ARG A 160 15.62 -9.51 0.67
CA ARG A 160 16.00 -9.22 2.05
C ARG A 160 17.51 -9.24 2.29
N LYS A 161 18.23 -10.17 1.69
CA LYS A 161 19.71 -10.28 1.84
C LYS A 161 20.45 -9.03 1.34
N TYR A 162 19.96 -8.42 0.25
CA TYR A 162 20.57 -7.22 -0.32
C TYR A 162 20.26 -6.00 0.53
N PHE A 163 19.02 -5.87 1.03
CA PHE A 163 18.64 -4.78 1.92
C PHE A 163 19.34 -4.86 3.27
N VAL A 164 19.49 -6.06 3.86
CA VAL A 164 20.23 -6.25 5.11
C VAL A 164 21.68 -5.85 4.90
N ARG A 165 22.33 -6.33 3.83
CA ARG A 165 23.73 -5.97 3.55
C ARG A 165 23.91 -4.47 3.30
N GLN A 166 22.98 -3.86 2.60
CA GLN A 166 23.00 -2.39 2.39
C GLN A 166 22.92 -1.65 3.73
N GLN A 167 22.07 -2.10 4.66
CA GLN A 167 21.93 -1.46 5.96
C GLN A 167 23.17 -1.65 6.84
N GLU A 168 23.81 -2.82 6.79
CA GLU A 168 25.07 -3.08 7.48
C GLU A 168 26.18 -2.14 6.99
N LEU A 169 26.33 -2.01 5.67
CA LEU A 169 27.34 -1.12 5.07
C LEU A 169 27.06 0.36 5.39
N LEU A 170 25.77 0.76 5.41
CA LEU A 170 25.40 2.12 5.83
C LEU A 170 25.80 2.36 7.29
N GLY A 171 25.56 1.39 8.17
CA GLY A 171 25.97 1.47 9.58
C GLY A 171 27.49 1.60 9.72
N GLN A 172 28.26 0.82 8.96
CA GLN A 172 29.73 0.92 8.94
C GLN A 172 30.22 2.28 8.45
N MET A 173 29.63 2.81 7.38
CA MET A 173 29.97 4.16 6.89
C MET A 173 29.66 5.24 7.92
N ASN A 174 28.50 5.18 8.58
CA ASN A 174 28.14 6.13 9.62
C ASN A 174 29.12 6.06 10.80
N GLY A 175 29.54 4.85 11.21
CA GLY A 175 30.56 4.67 12.22
C GLY A 175 31.93 5.27 11.82
N GLN A 176 32.34 5.13 10.56
CA GLN A 176 33.57 5.76 10.06
C GLN A 176 33.47 7.30 10.08
N VAL A 177 32.32 7.86 9.74
CA VAL A 177 32.10 9.32 9.82
C VAL A 177 32.18 9.80 11.26
N GLU A 178 31.53 9.08 12.21
CA GLU A 178 31.57 9.40 13.63
C GLU A 178 33.01 9.33 14.17
N GLU A 179 33.75 8.27 13.83
CA GLU A 179 35.16 8.10 14.19
C GLU A 179 36.01 9.25 13.63
N ALA A 180 35.83 9.60 12.35
CA ALA A 180 36.58 10.68 11.70
C ALA A 180 36.29 12.05 12.33
N VAL A 181 35.04 12.35 12.67
CA VAL A 181 34.63 13.60 13.32
C VAL A 181 35.18 13.68 14.74
N THR A 182 35.04 12.59 15.51
CA THR A 182 35.51 12.55 16.90
C THR A 182 37.02 12.56 17.00
N GLY A 183 37.70 11.81 16.11
CA GLY A 183 39.17 11.69 16.03
C GLY A 183 39.83 12.72 15.15
N TYR A 184 39.13 13.75 14.64
CA TYR A 184 39.62 14.69 13.66
C TYR A 184 41.00 15.30 14.01
N LYS A 185 41.17 15.78 15.25
CA LYS A 185 42.40 16.37 15.74
C LYS A 185 43.59 15.39 15.67
N THR A 186 43.34 14.11 15.97
CA THR A 186 44.34 13.05 15.91
C THR A 186 44.73 12.73 14.47
N VAL A 187 43.74 12.60 13.58
CA VAL A 187 43.96 12.33 12.15
C VAL A 187 44.85 13.42 11.54
N VAL A 188 44.53 14.70 11.80
CA VAL A 188 45.31 15.85 11.30
C VAL A 188 46.69 15.90 11.93
N ALA A 189 46.83 15.69 13.25
CA ALA A 189 48.11 15.72 13.94
C ALA A 189 49.11 14.67 13.41
N TYR A 190 48.62 13.53 12.91
CA TYR A 190 49.42 12.46 12.34
C TYR A 190 49.49 12.48 10.81
N GLY A 191 48.88 13.45 10.12
CA GLY A 191 48.87 13.57 8.66
C GLY A 191 48.18 12.38 7.98
N LYS A 192 47.15 11.81 8.58
CA LYS A 192 46.44 10.58 8.12
C LYS A 192 45.15 10.84 7.36
N GLU A 193 44.92 12.10 6.92
CA GLU A 193 43.74 12.48 6.16
C GLU A 193 43.59 11.70 4.85
N PRO A 194 44.68 11.48 4.04
CA PRO A 194 44.53 10.71 2.80
C PRO A 194 44.11 9.28 3.04
N GLU A 195 44.63 8.61 4.08
CA GLU A 195 44.29 7.24 4.45
C GLU A 195 42.86 7.14 4.93
N ALA A 196 42.38 8.13 5.70
CA ALA A 196 40.96 8.20 6.14
C ALA A 196 40.00 8.36 4.96
N VAL A 197 40.34 9.23 3.99
CA VAL A 197 39.56 9.44 2.78
C VAL A 197 39.54 8.20 1.91
N GLU A 198 40.65 7.50 1.74
CA GLU A 198 40.75 6.28 0.94
C GLU A 198 39.88 5.17 1.56
N ARG A 199 39.94 4.98 2.89
CA ARG A 199 39.11 4.00 3.62
C ARG A 199 37.62 4.29 3.46
N PHE A 200 37.21 5.54 3.63
CA PHE A 200 35.84 5.96 3.44
C PHE A 200 35.36 5.76 2.00
N SER A 201 36.22 6.12 1.03
CA SER A 201 35.92 5.97 -0.40
C SER A 201 35.69 4.49 -0.77
N ALA A 202 36.51 3.57 -0.25
CA ALA A 202 36.35 2.13 -0.46
C ALA A 202 35.01 1.62 0.11
N SER A 203 34.67 2.02 1.34
CA SER A 203 33.39 1.67 1.98
C SER A 203 32.19 2.25 1.23
N SER A 204 32.31 3.48 0.75
CA SER A 204 31.29 4.16 -0.05
C SER A 204 31.06 3.46 -1.39
N ASP A 205 32.13 2.98 -2.04
CA ASP A 205 32.00 2.22 -3.30
C ASP A 205 31.31 0.87 -3.09
N GLU A 206 31.64 0.14 -2.00
CA GLU A 206 30.99 -1.09 -1.64
C GLU A 206 29.49 -0.87 -1.33
N TYR A 207 29.17 0.17 -0.56
CA TYR A 207 27.80 0.59 -0.30
C TYR A 207 27.06 0.92 -1.59
N ARG A 208 27.68 1.68 -2.49
CA ARG A 208 27.12 2.05 -3.80
C ARG A 208 26.75 0.81 -4.62
N LYS A 209 27.67 -0.16 -4.76
CA LYS A 209 27.44 -1.40 -5.51
C LYS A 209 26.31 -2.23 -4.91
N THR A 210 26.30 -2.37 -3.59
CA THR A 210 25.26 -3.11 -2.87
C THR A 210 23.91 -2.41 -2.96
N SER A 211 23.88 -1.09 -2.86
CA SER A 211 22.66 -0.28 -2.99
C SER A 211 22.05 -0.36 -4.38
N ILE A 212 22.88 -0.35 -5.43
CA ILE A 212 22.40 -0.55 -6.80
C ILE A 212 21.72 -1.93 -6.90
N SER A 213 22.38 -2.98 -6.42
CA SER A 213 21.80 -4.33 -6.43
C SER A 213 20.50 -4.42 -5.63
N ALA A 214 20.45 -3.82 -4.43
CA ALA A 214 19.24 -3.79 -3.62
C ALA A 214 18.10 -3.06 -4.32
N ARG A 215 18.37 -1.91 -4.95
CA ARG A 215 17.37 -1.13 -5.70
C ARG A 215 16.89 -1.84 -6.96
N VAL A 216 17.80 -2.45 -7.74
CA VAL A 216 17.45 -3.22 -8.95
C VAL A 216 16.51 -4.35 -8.59
N TRP A 217 16.86 -5.18 -7.62
CA TRP A 217 15.99 -6.26 -7.18
C TRP A 217 14.69 -5.76 -6.53
N GLY A 218 14.75 -4.65 -5.78
CA GLY A 218 13.56 -3.99 -5.25
C GLY A 218 12.59 -3.51 -6.33
N SER A 219 13.11 -2.99 -7.42
CA SER A 219 12.27 -2.50 -8.53
C SER A 219 11.61 -3.60 -9.34
N VAL A 220 12.11 -4.84 -9.30
CA VAL A 220 11.53 -6.00 -10.00
C VAL A 220 10.18 -6.42 -9.39
N MET A 221 9.93 -6.12 -8.11
CA MET A 221 8.68 -6.48 -7.42
C MET A 221 7.44 -5.94 -8.16
N GLY A 222 7.46 -4.65 -8.51
CA GLY A 222 6.35 -4.00 -9.21
C GLY A 222 5.97 -4.66 -10.54
N PRO A 223 6.90 -4.78 -11.49
CA PRO A 223 6.66 -5.47 -12.77
C PRO A 223 6.14 -6.91 -12.61
N ILE A 224 6.66 -7.68 -11.66
CA ILE A 224 6.20 -9.06 -11.43
C ILE A 224 4.75 -9.07 -10.90
N MET A 225 4.41 -8.19 -9.95
CA MET A 225 3.04 -8.09 -9.45
C MET A 225 2.08 -7.63 -10.55
N ASN A 226 2.48 -6.67 -11.39
CA ASN A 226 1.70 -6.24 -12.54
C ASN A 226 1.51 -7.38 -13.57
N PHE A 227 2.54 -8.19 -13.80
CA PHE A 227 2.43 -9.35 -14.68
C PHE A 227 1.41 -10.36 -14.16
N ILE A 228 1.44 -10.69 -12.85
CA ILE A 228 0.46 -11.58 -12.23
C ILE A 228 -0.95 -11.00 -12.35
N GLY A 229 -1.13 -9.71 -12.08
CA GLY A 229 -2.42 -9.03 -12.23
C GLY A 229 -2.94 -9.03 -13.68
N ASN A 230 -2.07 -8.84 -14.65
CA ASN A 230 -2.44 -8.94 -16.07
C ASN A 230 -2.76 -10.37 -16.49
N LEU A 231 -2.04 -11.36 -15.96
CA LEU A 231 -2.37 -12.78 -16.19
C LEU A 231 -3.76 -13.12 -15.62
N GLN A 232 -4.06 -12.66 -14.40
CA GLN A 232 -5.38 -12.79 -13.79
C GLN A 232 -6.47 -12.14 -14.65
N TYR A 233 -6.21 -10.94 -15.17
CA TYR A 233 -7.12 -10.25 -16.08
C TYR A 233 -7.42 -11.08 -17.34
N VAL A 234 -6.39 -11.65 -17.98
CA VAL A 234 -6.55 -12.52 -19.16
C VAL A 234 -7.37 -13.77 -18.83
N LEU A 235 -7.06 -14.43 -17.69
CA LEU A 235 -7.78 -15.63 -17.26
C LEU A 235 -9.26 -15.35 -17.00
N LEU A 236 -9.58 -14.23 -16.32
CA LEU A 236 -10.95 -13.83 -16.05
C LEU A 236 -11.69 -13.45 -17.35
N ALA A 237 -11.05 -12.70 -18.24
CA ALA A 237 -11.65 -12.31 -19.52
C ALA A 237 -11.92 -13.55 -20.40
N ALA A 238 -10.98 -14.48 -20.47
CA ALA A 238 -11.14 -15.75 -21.22
C ALA A 238 -12.27 -16.61 -20.61
N THR A 239 -12.31 -16.75 -19.26
CA THR A 239 -13.37 -17.50 -18.58
C THR A 239 -14.73 -16.84 -18.80
N GLY A 240 -14.82 -15.51 -18.67
CA GLY A 240 -16.07 -14.78 -18.90
C GLY A 240 -16.53 -14.90 -20.34
N GLY A 241 -15.62 -14.77 -21.31
CA GLY A 241 -15.93 -14.97 -22.74
C GLY A 241 -16.40 -16.40 -23.04
N ALA A 242 -15.75 -17.42 -22.48
CA ALA A 242 -16.17 -18.81 -22.61
C ALA A 242 -17.57 -19.03 -22.02
N LEU A 243 -17.90 -18.42 -20.88
CA LEU A 243 -19.23 -18.51 -20.27
C LEU A 243 -20.32 -17.90 -21.16
N ILE A 244 -20.06 -16.77 -21.80
CA ILE A 244 -20.99 -16.18 -22.79
C ILE A 244 -21.21 -17.15 -23.95
N LEU A 245 -20.17 -17.74 -24.50
CA LEU A 245 -20.27 -18.69 -25.63
C LEU A 245 -21.02 -19.97 -25.26
N THR A 246 -20.98 -20.39 -24.00
CA THR A 246 -21.72 -21.57 -23.51
C THR A 246 -23.15 -21.25 -23.10
N GLY A 247 -23.65 -20.03 -23.36
CA GLY A 247 -25.04 -19.65 -23.11
C GLY A 247 -25.35 -19.27 -21.65
N ASN A 248 -24.34 -19.04 -20.82
CA ASN A 248 -24.59 -18.52 -19.47
C ASN A 248 -25.01 -17.04 -19.54
N PRO A 249 -25.95 -16.60 -18.67
CA PRO A 249 -26.51 -15.24 -18.71
C PRO A 249 -25.55 -14.19 -18.13
N ILE A 250 -24.26 -14.23 -18.52
CA ILE A 250 -23.26 -13.25 -18.09
C ILE A 250 -23.13 -12.19 -19.19
N THR A 251 -23.24 -10.91 -18.81
CA THR A 251 -23.08 -9.78 -19.73
C THR A 251 -21.61 -9.32 -19.81
N ILE A 252 -21.29 -8.58 -20.87
CA ILE A 252 -19.96 -7.96 -21.04
C ILE A 252 -19.69 -6.98 -19.88
N GLY A 253 -20.70 -6.24 -19.45
CA GLY A 253 -20.60 -5.36 -18.30
C GLY A 253 -20.31 -6.11 -17.00
N ALA A 254 -20.89 -7.33 -16.81
CA ALA A 254 -20.59 -8.18 -15.65
C ALA A 254 -19.12 -8.65 -15.65
N ILE A 255 -18.59 -9.04 -16.81
CA ILE A 255 -17.16 -9.37 -16.93
C ILE A 255 -16.29 -8.17 -16.56
N GLN A 256 -16.61 -6.96 -17.07
CA GLN A 256 -15.89 -5.74 -16.72
C GLN A 256 -15.94 -5.44 -15.21
N ALA A 257 -17.09 -5.59 -14.57
CA ALA A 257 -17.21 -5.43 -13.13
C ALA A 257 -16.36 -6.45 -12.36
N MET A 258 -16.36 -7.71 -12.77
CA MET A 258 -15.53 -8.78 -12.19
C MET A 258 -14.03 -8.48 -12.32
N LEU A 259 -13.59 -7.97 -13.47
CA LEU A 259 -12.21 -7.55 -13.69
C LEU A 259 -11.80 -6.40 -12.78
N GLN A 260 -12.70 -5.48 -12.47
CA GLN A 260 -12.45 -4.40 -11.52
C GLN A 260 -12.40 -4.90 -10.08
N TYR A 261 -13.36 -5.74 -9.64
CA TYR A 261 -13.32 -6.32 -8.30
C TYR A 261 -12.08 -7.16 -8.06
N SER A 262 -11.59 -7.85 -9.07
CA SER A 262 -10.38 -8.70 -8.93
C SER A 262 -9.08 -7.91 -8.75
N LYS A 263 -9.08 -6.59 -9.00
CA LYS A 263 -7.92 -5.70 -8.82
C LYS A 263 -7.90 -4.98 -7.46
N GLN A 264 -8.97 -5.05 -6.70
CA GLN A 264 -9.12 -4.45 -5.37
C GLN A 264 -8.47 -5.31 -4.29
#